data_7d2d172ed50fe160aad07b0836c196d8
#
_entry.id   7d2d172ed50fe160aad07b0836c196d8
#
_cell.length_a   1.000
_cell.length_b   1.000
_cell.length_c   1.000
_cell.angle_alpha   90.00
_cell.angle_beta   90.00
_cell.angle_gamma   90.00
#
_symmetry.space_group_name_H-M   'P 1'
#
loop_
_entity.id
_entity.type
_entity.pdbx_description
1 polymer ?
#
loop_
_entity_poly.entity_id
_entity_poly.type
_entity_poly.pdbx_seq_one_letter_code
_entity_poly.pdbx_strand_id
1 'polypeptide(L)'
;MTIKIKAPGRVNIIGEHTDYNDGFVLPFAIDRYVEVEVSPFKKFVLTSKLYNQTVEVEKNERRRSWTDYVMGVVWALEQAGYRVEPFEMQIESTLPTGAGLSSSAALEVATAVAIVKLMGHRIKPKDLVQICVKAEREFVGVRCGVMDQFTAVFAKKDHAILLDTMTMDYEYVPLNLNNHEFVLIDSNVKHELASSEYNKRRMECETILKTLKKRSFRDLTEKDIASLDPTLRKRAKHVLSENERVLKMVSALKDNRPMLAGCYLYESHASLRDLYEVSCDEVDFIAGYLKGRAGILGARIVGGGFGGSVLALVRKGFIDFSFEDLDREYRKLFGRSIKVLRVSSSDGVLFSHFISPGSESAT
;
A
#
# COMPACT_ATOMS: atom_id res chain seq x y z
N MET A 1 -27.73 13.63 -10.67
CA MET A 1 -27.48 12.28 -10.06
C MET A 1 -26.18 12.34 -9.33
N THR A 2 -26.17 12.03 -8.05
CA THR A 2 -24.95 12.01 -7.21
C THR A 2 -24.49 10.57 -7.06
N ILE A 3 -23.19 10.34 -7.18
CA ILE A 3 -22.57 9.01 -7.03
C ILE A 3 -21.61 9.03 -5.85
N LYS A 4 -21.71 8.03 -5.00
CA LYS A 4 -20.90 7.87 -3.80
C LYS A 4 -20.10 6.58 -3.88
N ILE A 5 -18.78 6.67 -3.72
CA ILE A 5 -17.84 5.54 -3.82
C ILE A 5 -16.90 5.55 -2.61
N LYS A 6 -16.67 4.37 -2.07
CA LYS A 6 -15.66 4.12 -1.03
C LYS A 6 -14.59 3.18 -1.58
N ALA A 7 -13.32 3.56 -1.46
CA ALA A 7 -12.22 2.66 -1.73
C ALA A 7 -11.35 2.48 -0.48
N PRO A 8 -10.95 1.26 -0.15
CA PRO A 8 -10.19 0.98 1.07
C PRO A 8 -8.73 1.37 0.92
N GLY A 9 -8.09 1.71 2.05
CA GLY A 9 -6.65 1.64 2.16
C GLY A 9 -6.19 0.18 2.28
N ARG A 10 -4.86 -0.02 2.31
CA ARG A 10 -4.26 -1.35 2.40
C ARG A 10 -3.15 -1.43 3.41
N VAL A 11 -2.91 -2.63 3.87
CA VAL A 11 -1.67 -3.03 4.55
C VAL A 11 -1.02 -4.13 3.72
N ASN A 12 0.28 -4.04 3.52
CA ASN A 12 1.03 -5.16 2.93
C ASN A 12 1.61 -6.00 4.08
N ILE A 13 1.27 -7.28 4.14
CA ILE A 13 1.77 -8.18 5.20
C ILE A 13 3.28 -8.38 5.02
N ILE A 14 3.72 -8.59 3.78
CA ILE A 14 5.11 -8.81 3.41
C ILE A 14 5.31 -8.61 1.90
N GLY A 15 6.55 -8.30 1.47
CA GLY A 15 6.83 -8.02 0.06
C GLY A 15 6.98 -6.53 -0.21
N GLU A 16 7.58 -5.77 0.71
CA GLU A 16 7.84 -4.35 0.47
C GLU A 16 8.97 -4.15 -0.54
N HIS A 17 8.78 -3.17 -1.43
CA HIS A 17 9.72 -2.83 -2.51
C HIS A 17 9.95 -3.92 -3.56
N THR A 18 9.05 -4.91 -3.64
CA THR A 18 9.10 -5.94 -4.68
C THR A 18 8.15 -5.67 -5.84
N ASP A 19 7.11 -4.87 -5.66
CA ASP A 19 6.03 -4.63 -6.62
C ASP A 19 6.45 -3.82 -7.88
N TYR A 20 7.50 -3.05 -7.80
CA TYR A 20 8.11 -2.38 -8.96
C TYR A 20 9.38 -3.09 -9.48
N ASN A 21 9.66 -4.28 -8.93
CA ASN A 21 10.76 -5.16 -9.27
C ASN A 21 10.27 -6.53 -9.78
N ASP A 22 9.06 -6.57 -10.34
CA ASP A 22 8.40 -7.79 -10.85
C ASP A 22 8.23 -8.88 -9.79
N GLY A 23 8.16 -8.49 -8.52
CA GLY A 23 8.12 -9.40 -7.39
C GLY A 23 6.73 -9.84 -6.95
N PHE A 24 6.69 -10.54 -5.83
CA PHE A 24 5.46 -10.91 -5.14
C PHE A 24 5.16 -9.96 -3.99
N VAL A 25 3.87 -9.68 -3.76
CA VAL A 25 3.38 -8.93 -2.61
C VAL A 25 2.19 -9.66 -1.97
N LEU A 26 1.92 -9.38 -0.70
CA LEU A 26 0.82 -10.02 0.04
C LEU A 26 -0.02 -8.98 0.80
N PRO A 27 -0.67 -8.04 0.12
CA PRO A 27 -1.50 -7.04 0.76
C PRO A 27 -2.89 -7.56 1.12
N PHE A 28 -3.57 -6.84 2.03
CA PHE A 28 -5.01 -6.90 2.25
C PHE A 28 -5.59 -5.50 2.42
N ALA A 29 -6.84 -5.31 2.01
CA ALA A 29 -7.54 -4.05 2.26
C ALA A 29 -8.01 -3.96 3.70
N ILE A 30 -8.03 -2.75 4.25
CA ILE A 30 -8.43 -2.48 5.62
C ILE A 30 -9.74 -1.71 5.70
N ASP A 31 -10.39 -1.77 6.87
CA ASP A 31 -11.64 -1.09 7.20
C ASP A 31 -11.50 0.43 7.41
N ARG A 32 -10.64 1.05 6.62
CA ARG A 32 -10.44 2.50 6.53
C ARG A 32 -10.45 2.90 5.07
N TYR A 33 -11.12 3.99 4.75
CA TYR A 33 -11.53 4.32 3.39
C TYR A 33 -11.22 5.77 3.04
N VAL A 34 -11.03 6.00 1.74
CA VAL A 34 -11.35 7.27 1.10
C VAL A 34 -12.74 7.14 0.49
N GLU A 35 -13.60 8.11 0.79
CA GLU A 35 -14.93 8.22 0.23
C GLU A 35 -15.00 9.45 -0.66
N VAL A 36 -15.55 9.30 -1.86
CA VAL A 36 -15.82 10.41 -2.76
C VAL A 36 -17.31 10.45 -3.09
N GLU A 37 -17.84 11.67 -3.13
CA GLU A 37 -19.19 11.96 -3.62
C GLU A 37 -19.09 12.92 -4.79
N VAL A 38 -19.58 12.51 -5.97
CA VAL A 38 -19.43 13.25 -7.22
C VAL A 38 -20.78 13.52 -7.87
N SER A 39 -20.95 14.73 -8.43
CA SER A 39 -22.11 15.12 -9.24
C SER A 39 -21.69 15.97 -10.45
N PRO A 40 -22.50 15.99 -11.55
CA PRO A 40 -22.20 16.81 -12.70
C PRO A 40 -22.14 18.30 -12.32
N PHE A 41 -21.16 19.02 -12.87
CA PHE A 41 -21.02 20.46 -12.64
C PHE A 41 -20.48 21.15 -13.89
N LYS A 42 -20.41 22.48 -13.88
CA LYS A 42 -19.91 23.26 -15.03
C LYS A 42 -18.37 23.36 -15.07
N LYS A 43 -17.72 23.12 -13.96
CA LYS A 43 -16.28 23.22 -13.74
C LYS A 43 -15.81 22.05 -12.86
N PHE A 44 -14.50 21.77 -12.84
CA PHE A 44 -13.95 20.85 -11.85
C PHE A 44 -13.80 21.57 -10.51
N VAL A 45 -14.62 21.16 -9.53
CA VAL A 45 -14.57 21.69 -8.16
C VAL A 45 -14.33 20.53 -7.19
N LEU A 46 -13.23 20.59 -6.46
CA LEU A 46 -12.81 19.55 -5.53
C LEU A 46 -12.85 20.09 -4.10
N THR A 47 -13.57 19.40 -3.22
CA THR A 47 -13.66 19.74 -1.80
C THR A 47 -13.10 18.62 -0.96
N SER A 48 -12.10 18.89 -0.15
CA SER A 48 -11.55 17.93 0.82
C SER A 48 -11.94 18.35 2.23
N LYS A 49 -12.67 17.47 2.94
CA LYS A 49 -13.00 17.68 4.35
C LYS A 49 -11.76 17.57 5.24
N LEU A 50 -10.80 16.71 4.86
CA LEU A 50 -9.56 16.52 5.62
C LEU A 50 -8.71 17.80 5.69
N TYR A 51 -8.62 18.53 4.58
CA TYR A 51 -7.85 19.77 4.49
C TYR A 51 -8.72 21.03 4.69
N ASN A 52 -10.03 20.86 4.84
CA ASN A 52 -11.02 21.96 4.88
C ASN A 52 -10.83 22.95 3.73
N GLN A 53 -10.70 22.43 2.51
CA GLN A 53 -10.40 23.20 1.31
C GLN A 53 -11.39 22.87 0.19
N THR A 54 -11.83 23.89 -0.52
CA THR A 54 -12.53 23.79 -1.81
C THR A 54 -11.71 24.49 -2.87
N VAL A 55 -11.43 23.80 -3.96
CA VAL A 55 -10.54 24.27 -5.03
C VAL A 55 -11.21 24.06 -6.38
N GLU A 56 -11.31 25.12 -7.17
CA GLU A 56 -11.60 25.03 -8.61
C GLU A 56 -10.29 24.72 -9.35
N VAL A 57 -10.30 23.70 -10.20
CA VAL A 57 -9.10 23.20 -10.90
C VAL A 57 -9.35 23.22 -12.38
N GLU A 58 -8.37 23.71 -13.14
CA GLU A 58 -8.39 23.62 -14.59
C GLU A 58 -7.95 22.23 -15.05
N LYS A 59 -8.48 21.80 -16.19
CA LYS A 59 -8.12 20.52 -16.78
C LYS A 59 -6.62 20.46 -17.09
N ASN A 60 -5.96 19.37 -16.71
CA ASN A 60 -4.49 19.16 -16.86
C ASN A 60 -3.60 20.08 -16.00
N GLU A 61 -4.17 20.88 -15.12
CA GLU A 61 -3.40 21.69 -14.18
C GLU A 61 -2.75 20.79 -13.12
N ARG A 62 -1.45 20.97 -12.88
CA ARG A 62 -0.69 20.28 -11.82
C ARG A 62 -0.34 21.29 -10.73
N ARG A 63 -0.80 21.03 -9.51
CA ARG A 63 -0.62 21.93 -8.36
C ARG A 63 0.36 21.41 -7.32
N ARG A 64 0.90 20.22 -7.51
CA ARG A 64 1.73 19.48 -6.53
C ARG A 64 1.02 19.36 -5.18
N SER A 65 -0.27 19.05 -5.23
CA SER A 65 -1.15 18.93 -4.07
C SER A 65 -2.03 17.69 -4.17
N TRP A 66 -2.88 17.48 -3.17
CA TRP A 66 -3.84 16.37 -3.16
C TRP A 66 -4.79 16.35 -4.39
N THR A 67 -5.03 17.51 -5.01
CA THR A 67 -5.86 17.62 -6.21
C THR A 67 -5.29 16.87 -7.40
N ASP A 68 -3.96 16.67 -7.45
CA ASP A 68 -3.29 16.03 -8.57
C ASP A 68 -3.61 14.53 -8.66
N TYR A 69 -3.95 13.88 -7.54
CA TYR A 69 -4.42 12.49 -7.56
C TYR A 69 -5.78 12.36 -8.25
N VAL A 70 -6.69 13.33 -8.06
CA VAL A 70 -8.00 13.37 -8.73
C VAL A 70 -7.85 13.75 -10.20
N MET A 71 -7.12 14.84 -10.49
CA MET A 71 -6.95 15.32 -11.87
C MET A 71 -6.04 14.40 -12.69
N GLY A 72 -5.12 13.70 -12.07
CA GLY A 72 -4.32 12.65 -12.69
C GLY A 72 -5.20 11.49 -13.19
N VAL A 73 -6.21 11.10 -12.43
CA VAL A 73 -7.20 10.11 -12.85
C VAL A 73 -8.03 10.62 -14.03
N VAL A 74 -8.49 11.88 -13.99
CA VAL A 74 -9.19 12.51 -15.13
C VAL A 74 -8.31 12.43 -16.38
N TRP A 75 -7.06 12.88 -16.26
CA TRP A 75 -6.08 12.84 -17.35
C TRP A 75 -5.86 11.43 -17.88
N ALA A 76 -5.64 10.44 -16.99
CA ALA A 76 -5.35 9.07 -17.40
C ALA A 76 -6.56 8.38 -18.06
N LEU A 77 -7.78 8.65 -17.59
CA LEU A 77 -9.01 8.18 -18.24
C LEU A 77 -9.12 8.72 -19.68
N GLU A 78 -8.82 10.01 -19.88
CA GLU A 78 -8.86 10.60 -21.23
C GLU A 78 -7.76 10.06 -22.15
N GLN A 79 -6.56 9.82 -21.63
CA GLN A 79 -5.51 9.13 -22.38
C GLN A 79 -5.92 7.70 -22.81
N ALA A 80 -6.80 7.07 -22.04
CA ALA A 80 -7.37 5.77 -22.35
C ALA A 80 -8.62 5.86 -23.26
N GLY A 81 -9.00 7.06 -23.72
CA GLY A 81 -10.14 7.29 -24.63
C GLY A 81 -11.50 7.47 -23.96
N TYR A 82 -11.54 7.59 -22.62
CA TYR A 82 -12.77 7.87 -21.89
C TYR A 82 -13.02 9.37 -21.79
N ARG A 83 -14.14 9.84 -22.28
CA ARG A 83 -14.52 11.26 -22.15
C ARG A 83 -14.91 11.56 -20.71
N VAL A 84 -14.35 12.66 -20.14
CA VAL A 84 -14.67 13.12 -18.80
C VAL A 84 -15.20 14.55 -18.87
N GLU A 85 -16.44 14.74 -18.46
CA GLU A 85 -17.07 16.06 -18.33
C GLU A 85 -16.78 16.63 -16.93
N PRO A 86 -16.81 17.95 -16.76
CA PRO A 86 -16.61 18.59 -15.47
C PRO A 86 -17.60 18.13 -14.40
N PHE A 87 -17.13 18.08 -13.17
CA PHE A 87 -17.88 17.63 -12.00
C PHE A 87 -17.48 18.41 -10.74
N GLU A 88 -18.34 18.38 -9.75
CA GLU A 88 -17.96 18.66 -8.37
C GLU A 88 -17.75 17.37 -7.60
N MET A 89 -16.75 17.34 -6.73
CA MET A 89 -16.41 16.16 -5.92
C MET A 89 -16.10 16.55 -4.48
N GLN A 90 -16.75 15.87 -3.54
CA GLN A 90 -16.42 15.94 -2.12
C GLN A 90 -15.63 14.71 -1.72
N ILE A 91 -14.59 14.90 -0.90
CA ILE A 91 -13.64 13.86 -0.50
C ILE A 91 -13.56 13.82 1.02
N GLU A 92 -13.81 12.64 1.58
CA GLU A 92 -13.64 12.32 3.00
C GLU A 92 -12.67 11.14 3.15
N SER A 93 -11.99 11.07 4.30
CA SER A 93 -11.06 9.97 4.56
C SER A 93 -11.09 9.59 6.04
N THR A 94 -11.15 8.27 6.29
CA THR A 94 -10.90 7.68 7.61
C THR A 94 -9.47 7.13 7.72
N LEU A 95 -8.68 7.19 6.63
CA LEU A 95 -7.27 6.80 6.61
C LEU A 95 -6.41 7.88 7.26
N PRO A 96 -5.55 7.54 8.21
CA PRO A 96 -4.59 8.48 8.77
C PRO A 96 -3.59 8.91 7.69
N THR A 97 -3.30 10.21 7.63
CA THR A 97 -2.35 10.77 6.66
C THR A 97 -0.91 10.43 7.02
N GLY A 98 -0.16 9.92 6.04
CA GLY A 98 1.28 9.64 6.20
C GLY A 98 1.61 8.38 6.98
N ALA A 99 0.61 7.54 7.29
CA ALA A 99 0.81 6.27 8.00
C ALA A 99 1.23 5.09 7.08
N GLY A 100 1.47 5.34 5.80
CA GLY A 100 1.87 4.29 4.84
C GLY A 100 0.73 3.36 4.41
N LEU A 101 -0.54 3.80 4.51
CA LEU A 101 -1.74 2.99 4.26
C LEU A 101 -2.39 3.23 2.89
N SER A 102 -1.65 3.83 1.94
CA SER A 102 -2.05 4.05 0.54
C SER A 102 -3.32 4.89 0.36
N SER A 103 -3.42 6.00 1.08
CA SER A 103 -4.53 6.92 0.90
C SER A 103 -4.59 7.55 -0.51
N SER A 104 -3.44 7.71 -1.19
CA SER A 104 -3.36 8.17 -2.58
C SER A 104 -4.06 7.19 -3.52
N ALA A 105 -3.67 5.93 -3.50
CA ALA A 105 -4.27 4.90 -4.35
C ALA A 105 -5.77 4.70 -4.06
N ALA A 106 -6.18 4.76 -2.78
CA ALA A 106 -7.60 4.73 -2.41
C ALA A 106 -8.37 5.91 -3.00
N LEU A 107 -7.80 7.13 -2.98
CA LEU A 107 -8.40 8.31 -3.61
C LEU A 107 -8.48 8.15 -5.13
N GLU A 108 -7.42 7.70 -5.79
CA GLU A 108 -7.39 7.46 -7.23
C GLU A 108 -8.45 6.44 -7.65
N VAL A 109 -8.53 5.31 -6.96
CA VAL A 109 -9.49 4.24 -7.26
C VAL A 109 -10.93 4.70 -7.00
N ALA A 110 -11.20 5.36 -5.88
CA ALA A 110 -12.53 5.91 -5.60
C ALA A 110 -12.95 6.93 -6.67
N THR A 111 -12.04 7.82 -7.06
CA THR A 111 -12.23 8.82 -8.12
C THR A 111 -12.52 8.16 -9.46
N ALA A 112 -11.70 7.18 -9.88
CA ALA A 112 -11.86 6.51 -11.16
C ALA A 112 -13.22 5.79 -11.26
N VAL A 113 -13.61 5.04 -10.22
CA VAL A 113 -14.92 4.37 -10.17
C VAL A 113 -16.06 5.38 -10.20
N ALA A 114 -15.94 6.48 -9.45
CA ALA A 114 -16.97 7.51 -9.39
C ALA A 114 -17.18 8.17 -10.76
N ILE A 115 -16.09 8.55 -11.44
CA ILE A 115 -16.15 9.15 -12.79
C ILE A 115 -16.71 8.16 -13.81
N VAL A 116 -16.21 6.92 -13.83
CA VAL A 116 -16.70 5.86 -14.76
C VAL A 116 -18.21 5.67 -14.63
N LYS A 117 -18.73 5.64 -13.39
CA LYS A 117 -20.18 5.53 -13.13
C LYS A 117 -20.93 6.80 -13.51
N LEU A 118 -20.40 7.98 -13.19
CA LEU A 118 -21.02 9.27 -13.48
C LEU A 118 -21.20 9.47 -14.99
N MET A 119 -20.17 9.09 -15.76
CA MET A 119 -20.15 9.23 -17.23
C MET A 119 -20.83 8.05 -17.96
N GLY A 120 -21.30 7.03 -17.24
CA GLY A 120 -21.91 5.84 -17.85
C GLY A 120 -20.93 4.95 -18.62
N HIS A 121 -19.64 5.05 -18.37
CA HIS A 121 -18.63 4.21 -19.01
C HIS A 121 -18.61 2.79 -18.44
N ARG A 122 -18.07 1.86 -19.23
CA ARG A 122 -17.76 0.49 -18.81
C ARG A 122 -16.26 0.29 -18.90
N ILE A 123 -15.64 -0.21 -17.83
CA ILE A 123 -14.21 -0.47 -17.74
C ILE A 123 -13.97 -1.82 -17.08
N LYS A 124 -12.96 -2.55 -17.54
CA LYS A 124 -12.53 -3.78 -16.87
C LYS A 124 -11.74 -3.42 -15.61
N PRO A 125 -11.89 -4.17 -14.51
CA PRO A 125 -11.19 -3.86 -13.25
C PRO A 125 -9.66 -3.78 -13.38
N LYS A 126 -9.02 -4.64 -14.18
CA LYS A 126 -7.56 -4.57 -14.41
C LYS A 126 -7.19 -3.30 -15.19
N ASP A 127 -8.00 -2.83 -16.14
CA ASP A 127 -7.73 -1.58 -16.88
C ASP A 127 -7.87 -0.37 -15.96
N LEU A 128 -8.86 -0.39 -15.05
CA LEU A 128 -9.02 0.66 -14.03
C LEU A 128 -7.78 0.78 -13.13
N VAL A 129 -7.20 -0.35 -12.70
CA VAL A 129 -5.95 -0.37 -11.95
C VAL A 129 -4.83 0.31 -12.75
N GLN A 130 -4.66 -0.04 -14.02
CA GLN A 130 -3.60 0.53 -14.86
C GLN A 130 -3.78 2.03 -15.08
N ILE A 131 -5.02 2.50 -15.20
CA ILE A 131 -5.33 3.94 -15.30
C ILE A 131 -4.93 4.68 -14.04
N CYS A 132 -5.24 4.15 -12.84
CA CYS A 132 -4.84 4.76 -11.57
C CYS A 132 -3.32 4.76 -11.41
N VAL A 133 -2.64 3.65 -11.70
CA VAL A 133 -1.17 3.57 -11.67
C VAL A 133 -0.53 4.58 -12.64
N LYS A 134 -1.10 4.73 -13.85
CA LYS A 134 -0.63 5.74 -14.83
C LYS A 134 -0.82 7.16 -14.31
N ALA A 135 -1.95 7.45 -13.67
CA ALA A 135 -2.22 8.75 -13.05
C ALA A 135 -1.13 9.09 -12.01
N GLU A 136 -0.82 8.17 -11.10
CA GLU A 136 0.17 8.40 -10.05
C GLU A 136 1.60 8.54 -10.62
N ARG A 137 1.98 7.69 -11.60
CA ARG A 137 3.32 7.71 -12.18
C ARG A 137 3.58 8.90 -13.08
N GLU A 138 2.66 9.20 -14.00
CA GLU A 138 2.89 10.14 -15.10
C GLU A 138 2.34 11.53 -14.82
N PHE A 139 1.27 11.64 -14.02
CA PHE A 139 0.70 12.94 -13.68
C PHE A 139 1.17 13.44 -12.32
N VAL A 140 1.08 12.64 -11.26
CA VAL A 140 1.56 13.03 -9.92
C VAL A 140 3.09 12.98 -9.82
N GLY A 141 3.73 12.00 -10.50
CA GLY A 141 5.19 11.86 -10.55
C GLY A 141 5.77 10.94 -9.48
N VAL A 142 4.95 10.12 -8.82
CA VAL A 142 5.38 9.09 -7.88
C VAL A 142 5.55 7.77 -8.63
N ARG A 143 6.77 7.23 -8.66
CA ARG A 143 7.11 6.02 -9.42
C ARG A 143 6.71 4.75 -8.67
N CYS A 144 5.46 4.66 -8.22
CA CYS A 144 4.91 3.53 -7.46
C CYS A 144 4.89 2.21 -8.24
N GLY A 145 4.72 1.09 -7.52
CA GLY A 145 4.31 -0.20 -8.07
C GLY A 145 2.81 -0.26 -8.38
N VAL A 146 2.28 -1.47 -8.50
CA VAL A 146 0.85 -1.70 -8.82
C VAL A 146 0.05 -2.15 -7.60
N MET A 147 0.73 -2.53 -6.54
CA MET A 147 0.16 -3.18 -5.36
C MET A 147 -1.04 -2.43 -4.76
N ASP A 148 -0.89 -1.12 -4.60
CA ASP A 148 -1.83 -0.29 -3.84
C ASP A 148 -3.18 -0.17 -4.55
N GLN A 149 -3.16 0.21 -5.81
CA GLN A 149 -4.35 0.33 -6.65
C GLN A 149 -4.99 -1.05 -6.90
N PHE A 150 -4.15 -2.09 -7.10
CA PHE A 150 -4.64 -3.45 -7.25
C PHE A 150 -5.41 -3.92 -6.02
N THR A 151 -4.85 -3.68 -4.83
CA THR A 151 -5.51 -4.05 -3.57
C THR A 151 -6.82 -3.29 -3.37
N ALA A 152 -6.82 -1.98 -3.59
CA ALA A 152 -8.03 -1.17 -3.45
C ALA A 152 -9.16 -1.63 -4.39
N VAL A 153 -8.81 -2.23 -5.55
CA VAL A 153 -9.80 -2.77 -6.49
C VAL A 153 -10.19 -4.20 -6.14
N PHE A 154 -9.23 -5.12 -5.98
CA PHE A 154 -9.48 -6.57 -5.99
C PHE A 154 -9.55 -7.22 -4.59
N ALA A 155 -9.30 -6.49 -3.50
CA ALA A 155 -9.32 -7.10 -2.19
C ALA A 155 -10.68 -7.75 -1.85
N LYS A 156 -10.61 -8.90 -1.17
CA LYS A 156 -11.75 -9.63 -0.65
C LYS A 156 -11.62 -9.71 0.86
N LYS A 157 -12.71 -9.42 1.56
CA LYS A 157 -12.77 -9.51 3.02
C LYS A 157 -12.26 -10.88 3.49
N ASP A 158 -11.55 -10.89 4.62
CA ASP A 158 -10.95 -12.05 5.26
C ASP A 158 -9.88 -12.80 4.41
N HIS A 159 -9.35 -12.10 3.37
CA HIS A 159 -8.27 -12.61 2.55
C HIS A 159 -7.17 -11.56 2.33
N ALA A 160 -5.94 -12.03 2.24
CA ALA A 160 -4.86 -11.30 1.59
C ALA A 160 -4.83 -11.67 0.10
N ILE A 161 -4.13 -10.87 -0.69
CA ILE A 161 -3.91 -11.14 -2.11
C ILE A 161 -2.43 -11.49 -2.30
N LEU A 162 -2.12 -12.75 -2.67
CA LEU A 162 -0.82 -13.03 -3.28
C LEU A 162 -0.87 -12.51 -4.71
N LEU A 163 -0.18 -11.42 -4.97
CA LEU A 163 -0.09 -10.83 -6.32
C LEU A 163 1.30 -11.04 -6.90
N ASP A 164 1.35 -11.64 -8.08
CA ASP A 164 2.53 -11.60 -8.95
C ASP A 164 2.48 -10.31 -9.77
N THR A 165 3.35 -9.36 -9.46
CA THR A 165 3.30 -8.04 -10.10
C THR A 165 3.88 -8.03 -11.52
N MET A 166 4.54 -9.11 -11.95
CA MET A 166 5.04 -9.30 -13.31
C MET A 166 3.92 -9.71 -14.26
N THR A 167 3.09 -10.68 -13.87
CA THR A 167 2.02 -11.23 -14.72
C THR A 167 0.65 -10.65 -14.42
N MET A 168 0.48 -10.00 -13.29
CA MET A 168 -0.81 -9.55 -12.73
C MET A 168 -1.75 -10.72 -12.39
N ASP A 169 -1.21 -11.92 -12.20
CA ASP A 169 -1.93 -13.04 -11.65
C ASP A 169 -2.00 -12.93 -10.13
N TYR A 170 -3.09 -13.38 -9.57
CA TYR A 170 -3.29 -13.28 -8.13
C TYR A 170 -4.08 -14.45 -7.57
N GLU A 171 -3.86 -14.68 -6.27
CA GLU A 171 -4.57 -15.71 -5.50
C GLU A 171 -5.07 -15.08 -4.18
N TYR A 172 -6.28 -15.45 -3.77
CA TYR A 172 -6.78 -15.11 -2.43
C TYR A 172 -6.23 -16.07 -1.39
N VAL A 173 -5.51 -15.54 -0.41
CA VAL A 173 -4.94 -16.28 0.72
C VAL A 173 -5.78 -15.99 1.96
N PRO A 174 -6.46 -16.98 2.55
CA PRO A 174 -7.29 -16.76 3.73
C PRO A 174 -6.50 -16.15 4.90
N LEU A 175 -7.03 -15.09 5.49
CA LEU A 175 -6.52 -14.45 6.71
C LEU A 175 -7.14 -15.10 7.95
N ASN A 176 -7.07 -16.44 8.03
CA ASN A 176 -7.54 -17.17 9.20
C ASN A 176 -6.50 -17.10 10.33
N LEU A 177 -6.47 -15.97 11.01
CA LEU A 177 -5.50 -15.70 12.08
C LEU A 177 -5.92 -16.29 13.44
N ASN A 178 -7.08 -16.98 13.52
CA ASN A 178 -7.61 -17.54 14.76
C ASN A 178 -7.62 -16.52 15.92
N ASN A 179 -6.84 -16.78 16.97
CA ASN A 179 -6.72 -15.90 18.13
C ASN A 179 -5.65 -14.80 17.96
N HIS A 180 -5.32 -14.43 16.72
CA HIS A 180 -4.35 -13.38 16.42
C HIS A 180 -5.00 -12.27 15.59
N GLU A 181 -4.38 -11.11 15.60
CA GLU A 181 -4.80 -9.96 14.81
C GLU A 181 -3.58 -9.16 14.35
N PHE A 182 -3.75 -8.40 13.29
CA PHE A 182 -2.80 -7.37 12.90
C PHE A 182 -3.12 -6.05 13.59
N VAL A 183 -2.09 -5.43 14.14
CA VAL A 183 -2.15 -4.11 14.76
C VAL A 183 -1.12 -3.22 14.08
N LEU A 184 -1.51 -2.01 13.71
CA LEU A 184 -0.62 -0.99 13.19
C LEU A 184 -0.24 -0.02 14.32
N ILE A 185 1.04 0.26 14.43
CA ILE A 185 1.58 1.27 15.33
C ILE A 185 2.23 2.35 14.48
N ASP A 186 1.53 3.47 14.29
CA ASP A 186 2.03 4.63 13.56
C ASP A 186 3.05 5.38 14.44
N SER A 187 4.27 5.48 13.94
CA SER A 187 5.36 6.21 14.60
C SER A 187 5.13 7.72 14.65
N ASN A 188 4.14 8.22 13.91
CA ASN A 188 3.89 9.65 13.73
C ASN A 188 5.12 10.41 13.18
N VAL A 189 5.98 9.69 12.44
CA VAL A 189 7.11 10.24 11.70
C VAL A 189 6.74 10.37 10.24
N LYS A 190 6.83 11.61 9.74
CA LYS A 190 6.67 11.93 8.32
C LYS A 190 7.98 12.52 7.82
N HIS A 191 8.68 11.82 6.95
CA HIS A 191 9.85 12.38 6.29
C HIS A 191 9.43 13.14 5.04
N GLU A 192 9.80 14.42 4.96
CA GLU A 192 9.54 15.28 3.79
C GLU A 192 10.19 14.73 2.50
N LEU A 193 11.29 14.00 2.65
CA LEU A 193 12.05 13.40 1.55
C LEU A 193 11.65 11.94 1.23
N ALA A 194 10.62 11.39 1.84
CA ALA A 194 10.25 9.98 1.65
C ALA A 194 10.03 9.61 0.18
N SER A 195 9.40 10.47 -0.60
CA SER A 195 9.17 10.24 -2.04
C SER A 195 10.47 10.27 -2.86
N SER A 196 11.43 11.13 -2.53
CA SER A 196 12.71 11.21 -3.22
C SER A 196 13.59 9.99 -2.90
N GLU A 197 13.63 9.56 -1.64
CA GLU A 197 14.36 8.36 -1.24
C GLU A 197 13.73 7.08 -1.81
N TYR A 198 12.39 7.01 -1.87
CA TYR A 198 11.69 5.92 -2.56
C TYR A 198 12.09 5.84 -4.04
N ASN A 199 12.06 6.96 -4.76
CA ASN A 199 12.48 7.02 -6.16
C ASN A 199 13.97 6.66 -6.33
N LYS A 200 14.83 7.00 -5.37
CA LYS A 200 16.25 6.60 -5.36
C LYS A 200 16.39 5.08 -5.26
N ARG A 201 15.66 4.42 -4.36
CA ARG A 201 15.66 2.95 -4.26
C ARG A 201 15.25 2.29 -5.58
N ARG A 202 14.25 2.86 -6.24
CA ARG A 202 13.85 2.38 -7.57
C ARG A 202 14.95 2.55 -8.61
N MET A 203 15.61 3.70 -8.65
CA MET A 203 16.75 3.93 -9.56
C MET A 203 17.91 2.97 -9.28
N GLU A 204 18.20 2.66 -8.02
CA GLU A 204 19.20 1.66 -7.62
C GLU A 204 18.84 0.28 -8.22
N CYS A 205 17.58 -0.14 -8.14
CA CYS A 205 17.11 -1.39 -8.75
C CYS A 205 17.22 -1.40 -10.27
N GLU A 206 16.84 -0.31 -10.94
CA GLU A 206 17.00 -0.17 -12.39
C GLU A 206 18.48 -0.24 -12.80
N THR A 207 19.36 0.34 -11.99
CA THR A 207 20.82 0.28 -12.20
C THR A 207 21.35 -1.16 -12.07
N ILE A 208 20.85 -1.93 -11.10
CA ILE A 208 21.18 -3.35 -10.95
C ILE A 208 20.85 -4.12 -12.23
N LEU A 209 19.62 -4.03 -12.71
CA LEU A 209 19.19 -4.74 -13.92
C LEU A 209 19.99 -4.33 -15.15
N LYS A 210 20.27 -3.03 -15.30
CA LYS A 210 21.10 -2.50 -16.39
C LYS A 210 22.54 -3.03 -16.32
N THR A 211 23.16 -3.01 -15.15
CA THR A 211 24.54 -3.48 -14.93
C THR A 211 24.66 -4.98 -15.23
N LEU A 212 23.71 -5.76 -14.79
CA LEU A 212 23.70 -7.22 -14.99
C LEU A 212 23.12 -7.64 -16.35
N LYS A 213 22.65 -6.70 -17.17
CA LYS A 213 21.98 -6.95 -18.47
C LYS A 213 20.80 -7.93 -18.33
N LYS A 214 20.04 -7.80 -17.27
CA LYS A 214 18.85 -8.61 -16.99
C LYS A 214 17.57 -7.78 -17.19
N ARG A 215 16.45 -8.46 -17.47
CA ARG A 215 15.16 -7.80 -17.72
C ARG A 215 14.34 -7.65 -16.45
N SER A 216 14.48 -8.60 -15.53
CA SER A 216 13.70 -8.69 -14.30
C SER A 216 14.55 -9.20 -13.14
N PHE A 217 14.17 -8.84 -11.90
CA PHE A 217 14.72 -9.45 -10.69
C PHE A 217 14.42 -10.96 -10.58
N ARG A 218 13.38 -11.44 -11.29
CA ARG A 218 13.07 -12.88 -11.40
C ARG A 218 14.17 -13.68 -12.10
N ASP A 219 14.98 -13.01 -12.93
CA ASP A 219 16.08 -13.62 -13.69
C ASP A 219 17.41 -13.61 -12.91
N LEU A 220 17.42 -13.07 -11.69
CA LEU A 220 18.62 -12.92 -10.87
C LEU A 220 18.81 -14.10 -9.92
N THR A 221 20.07 -14.45 -9.73
CA THR A 221 20.54 -15.43 -8.75
C THR A 221 21.55 -14.81 -7.80
N GLU A 222 21.84 -15.45 -6.67
CA GLU A 222 22.89 -15.03 -5.74
C GLU A 222 24.27 -14.87 -6.44
N LYS A 223 24.55 -15.67 -7.48
CA LYS A 223 25.79 -15.55 -8.25
C LYS A 223 25.83 -14.28 -9.09
N ASP A 224 24.72 -13.90 -9.71
CA ASP A 224 24.62 -12.69 -10.52
C ASP A 224 24.92 -11.43 -9.68
N ILE A 225 24.36 -11.35 -8.47
CA ILE A 225 24.52 -10.19 -7.62
C ILE A 225 25.89 -10.06 -6.93
N ALA A 226 26.69 -11.15 -6.93
CA ALA A 226 28.01 -11.16 -6.30
C ALA A 226 28.99 -10.14 -6.91
N SER A 227 28.82 -9.79 -8.21
CA SER A 227 29.64 -8.85 -8.95
C SER A 227 29.27 -7.37 -8.74
N LEU A 228 28.13 -7.09 -8.12
CA LEU A 228 27.67 -5.72 -7.84
C LEU A 228 28.50 -5.05 -6.74
N ASP A 229 28.53 -3.71 -6.78
CA ASP A 229 29.04 -2.96 -5.64
C ASP A 229 28.27 -3.29 -4.34
N PRO A 230 28.85 -3.03 -3.16
CA PRO A 230 28.25 -3.43 -1.89
C PRO A 230 26.81 -2.90 -1.67
N THR A 231 26.54 -1.66 -2.09
CA THR A 231 25.23 -1.03 -1.91
C THR A 231 24.18 -1.69 -2.81
N LEU A 232 24.44 -1.78 -4.10
CA LEU A 232 23.53 -2.42 -5.05
C LEU A 232 23.31 -3.89 -4.75
N ARG A 233 24.36 -4.58 -4.27
CA ARG A 233 24.24 -5.98 -3.80
C ARG A 233 23.29 -6.13 -2.63
N LYS A 234 23.33 -5.22 -1.64
CA LYS A 234 22.37 -5.20 -0.54
C LYS A 234 20.92 -5.05 -1.05
N ARG A 235 20.69 -4.09 -1.97
CA ARG A 235 19.36 -3.87 -2.55
C ARG A 235 18.87 -5.14 -3.26
N ALA A 236 19.69 -5.71 -4.12
CA ALA A 236 19.35 -6.93 -4.85
C ALA A 236 19.05 -8.11 -3.89
N LYS A 237 19.89 -8.29 -2.86
CA LYS A 237 19.69 -9.33 -1.85
C LYS A 237 18.37 -9.19 -1.10
N HIS A 238 17.97 -7.94 -0.78
CA HIS A 238 16.66 -7.70 -0.19
C HIS A 238 15.54 -8.20 -1.12
N VAL A 239 15.51 -7.74 -2.38
CA VAL A 239 14.43 -8.08 -3.32
C VAL A 239 14.33 -9.59 -3.54
N LEU A 240 15.47 -10.28 -3.73
CA LEU A 240 15.48 -11.74 -3.91
C LEU A 240 14.94 -12.46 -2.68
N SER A 241 15.48 -12.15 -1.49
CA SER A 241 15.06 -12.80 -0.26
C SER A 241 13.64 -12.43 0.19
N GLU A 242 13.16 -11.23 -0.15
CA GLU A 242 11.79 -10.81 0.18
C GLU A 242 10.77 -11.55 -0.68
N ASN A 243 11.05 -11.78 -1.97
CA ASN A 243 10.20 -12.61 -2.82
C ASN A 243 10.03 -14.04 -2.26
N GLU A 244 11.11 -14.64 -1.76
CA GLU A 244 11.02 -15.94 -1.10
C GLU A 244 10.21 -15.88 0.20
N ARG A 245 10.39 -14.82 1.01
CA ARG A 245 9.65 -14.64 2.26
C ARG A 245 8.15 -14.49 2.01
N VAL A 246 7.74 -13.80 0.93
CA VAL A 246 6.33 -13.71 0.55
C VAL A 246 5.74 -15.11 0.35
N LEU A 247 6.37 -15.97 -0.43
CA LEU A 247 5.87 -17.32 -0.69
C LEU A 247 5.87 -18.21 0.57
N LYS A 248 6.89 -18.08 1.43
CA LYS A 248 6.94 -18.74 2.74
C LYS A 248 5.83 -18.24 3.68
N MET A 249 5.54 -16.94 3.68
CA MET A 249 4.44 -16.34 4.44
C MET A 249 3.08 -16.89 3.98
N VAL A 250 2.86 -17.00 2.67
CA VAL A 250 1.63 -17.59 2.11
C VAL A 250 1.44 -19.02 2.61
N SER A 251 2.50 -19.86 2.56
CA SER A 251 2.44 -21.23 3.11
C SER A 251 2.12 -21.22 4.61
N ALA A 252 2.78 -20.35 5.40
CA ALA A 252 2.55 -20.24 6.82
C ALA A 252 1.10 -19.84 7.18
N LEU A 253 0.50 -18.94 6.40
CA LEU A 253 -0.91 -18.54 6.58
C LEU A 253 -1.87 -19.67 6.20
N LYS A 254 -1.67 -20.32 5.05
CA LYS A 254 -2.47 -21.45 4.60
C LYS A 254 -2.42 -22.63 5.58
N ASP A 255 -1.25 -22.90 6.14
CA ASP A 255 -0.99 -23.98 7.11
C ASP A 255 -1.38 -23.58 8.54
N ASN A 256 -1.90 -22.36 8.74
CA ASN A 256 -2.26 -21.83 10.07
C ASN A 256 -1.09 -21.89 11.08
N ARG A 257 0.09 -21.39 10.67
CA ARG A 257 1.32 -21.33 11.48
C ARG A 257 1.68 -19.89 11.88
N PRO A 258 0.93 -19.25 12.79
CA PRO A 258 1.11 -17.83 13.10
C PRO A 258 2.48 -17.49 13.69
N MET A 259 3.09 -18.41 14.45
CA MET A 259 4.47 -18.23 14.97
C MET A 259 5.47 -18.07 13.83
N LEU A 260 5.37 -18.92 12.80
CA LEU A 260 6.26 -18.87 11.64
C LEU A 260 6.01 -17.59 10.81
N ALA A 261 4.76 -17.21 10.64
CA ALA A 261 4.40 -15.92 10.03
C ALA A 261 5.04 -14.75 10.78
N GLY A 262 5.01 -14.77 12.11
CA GLY A 262 5.67 -13.76 12.95
C GLY A 262 7.18 -13.69 12.74
N CYS A 263 7.87 -14.84 12.61
CA CYS A 263 9.30 -14.89 12.31
C CYS A 263 9.60 -14.20 10.97
N TYR A 264 8.81 -14.44 9.94
CA TYR A 264 9.01 -13.81 8.62
C TYR A 264 8.79 -12.30 8.66
N LEU A 265 7.91 -11.79 9.53
CA LEU A 265 7.77 -10.33 9.72
C LEU A 265 9.07 -9.72 10.28
N TYR A 266 9.67 -10.33 11.30
CA TYR A 266 10.95 -9.85 11.85
C TYR A 266 12.11 -9.97 10.85
N GLU A 267 12.17 -11.05 10.08
CA GLU A 267 13.18 -11.21 9.03
C GLU A 267 13.04 -10.15 7.94
N SER A 268 11.80 -9.86 7.50
CA SER A 268 11.50 -8.79 6.54
C SER A 268 11.92 -7.43 7.10
N HIS A 269 11.59 -7.13 8.37
CA HIS A 269 12.01 -5.88 9.02
C HIS A 269 13.53 -5.72 9.02
N ALA A 270 14.27 -6.75 9.44
CA ALA A 270 15.72 -6.73 9.43
C ALA A 270 16.28 -6.50 8.00
N SER A 271 15.70 -7.14 7.00
CA SER A 271 16.09 -6.97 5.60
C SER A 271 15.81 -5.55 5.09
N LEU A 272 14.66 -4.96 5.44
CA LEU A 272 14.31 -3.58 5.10
C LEU A 272 15.24 -2.55 5.77
N ARG A 273 15.63 -2.80 7.03
CA ARG A 273 16.55 -1.96 7.79
C ARG A 273 17.99 -2.09 7.28
N ASP A 274 18.51 -3.32 7.19
CA ASP A 274 19.95 -3.57 7.03
C ASP A 274 20.41 -3.69 5.57
N LEU A 275 19.52 -4.16 4.68
CA LEU A 275 19.82 -4.38 3.27
C LEU A 275 19.21 -3.30 2.38
N TYR A 276 17.93 -3.00 2.58
CA TYR A 276 17.26 -1.99 1.76
C TYR A 276 17.44 -0.57 2.29
N GLU A 277 17.72 -0.44 3.58
CA GLU A 277 18.01 0.81 4.30
C GLU A 277 16.89 1.83 4.15
N VAL A 278 15.65 1.39 4.48
CA VAL A 278 14.43 2.21 4.44
C VAL A 278 13.77 2.37 5.81
N SER A 279 14.41 1.91 6.89
CA SER A 279 13.91 2.12 8.24
C SER A 279 14.40 3.44 8.84
N CYS A 280 13.96 3.74 10.04
CA CYS A 280 14.43 4.84 10.87
C CYS A 280 14.41 4.43 12.34
N ASP A 281 15.12 5.20 13.19
CA ASP A 281 15.30 4.88 14.61
C ASP A 281 13.99 4.71 15.37
N GLU A 282 12.99 5.51 15.05
CA GLU A 282 11.68 5.48 15.67
C GLU A 282 10.92 4.17 15.35
N VAL A 283 10.97 3.74 14.09
CA VAL A 283 10.34 2.49 13.65
C VAL A 283 11.09 1.28 14.19
N ASP A 284 12.42 1.32 14.18
CA ASP A 284 13.27 0.27 14.73
C ASP A 284 13.07 0.12 16.24
N PHE A 285 12.90 1.25 16.96
CA PHE A 285 12.56 1.22 18.38
C PHE A 285 11.24 0.51 18.64
N ILE A 286 10.16 0.85 17.88
CA ILE A 286 8.85 0.20 18.03
C ILE A 286 8.96 -1.30 17.78
N ALA A 287 9.56 -1.71 16.66
CA ALA A 287 9.73 -3.12 16.32
C ALA A 287 10.59 -3.88 17.35
N GLY A 288 11.65 -3.25 17.83
CA GLY A 288 12.55 -3.78 18.87
C GLY A 288 11.86 -3.91 20.23
N TYR A 289 11.07 -2.91 20.63
CA TYR A 289 10.29 -2.94 21.87
C TYR A 289 9.28 -4.10 21.90
N LEU A 290 8.67 -4.40 20.77
CA LEU A 290 7.69 -5.48 20.62
C LEU A 290 8.36 -6.86 20.63
N LYS A 291 9.63 -6.96 20.20
CA LYS A 291 10.32 -8.23 20.04
C LYS A 291 10.53 -8.95 21.39
N GLY A 292 10.09 -10.21 21.44
CA GLY A 292 10.25 -11.05 22.63
C GLY A 292 9.21 -10.83 23.74
N ARG A 293 8.25 -9.92 23.54
CA ARG A 293 7.15 -9.73 24.49
C ARG A 293 6.08 -10.79 24.29
N ALA A 294 5.50 -11.26 25.39
CA ALA A 294 4.45 -12.27 25.35
C ALA A 294 3.24 -11.78 24.55
N GLY A 295 2.72 -12.64 23.69
CA GLY A 295 1.61 -12.30 22.78
C GLY A 295 1.98 -11.58 21.50
N ILE A 296 3.24 -11.16 21.29
CA ILE A 296 3.74 -10.61 20.05
C ILE A 296 4.46 -11.70 19.25
N LEU A 297 3.97 -12.00 18.07
CA LEU A 297 4.55 -13.02 17.20
C LEU A 297 5.58 -12.45 16.23
N GLY A 298 5.36 -11.23 15.74
CA GLY A 298 6.24 -10.59 14.79
C GLY A 298 5.87 -9.12 14.59
N ALA A 299 6.82 -8.33 14.10
CA ALA A 299 6.61 -6.92 13.77
C ALA A 299 7.56 -6.47 12.65
N ARG A 300 7.09 -5.55 11.79
CA ARG A 300 7.88 -4.97 10.70
C ARG A 300 7.36 -3.60 10.28
N ILE A 301 8.24 -2.81 9.68
CA ILE A 301 7.88 -1.57 8.99
C ILE A 301 6.94 -1.85 7.80
N VAL A 302 6.00 -0.96 7.51
CA VAL A 302 5.02 -1.07 6.41
C VAL A 302 5.15 0.10 5.45
N GLY A 303 4.95 -0.18 4.16
CA GLY A 303 4.94 0.82 3.09
C GLY A 303 6.33 1.18 2.60
N GLY A 304 6.47 2.38 2.04
CA GLY A 304 7.73 2.84 1.43
C GLY A 304 8.88 3.08 2.39
N GLY A 305 8.65 3.01 3.70
CA GLY A 305 9.67 3.24 4.72
C GLY A 305 9.89 4.71 5.05
N PHE A 306 11.05 5.01 5.66
CA PHE A 306 11.47 6.34 6.11
C PHE A 306 10.53 6.95 7.14
N GLY A 307 9.87 6.15 7.98
CA GLY A 307 8.83 6.50 8.95
C GLY A 307 7.58 5.66 8.76
N GLY A 308 6.40 6.22 9.06
CA GLY A 308 5.12 5.54 8.92
C GLY A 308 4.85 4.54 10.05
N SER A 309 4.34 3.37 9.71
CA SER A 309 3.80 2.41 10.68
C SER A 309 4.62 1.12 10.79
N VAL A 310 4.52 0.50 11.95
CA VAL A 310 4.92 -0.89 12.21
C VAL A 310 3.67 -1.76 12.20
N LEU A 311 3.66 -2.83 11.39
CA LEU A 311 2.68 -3.89 11.44
C LEU A 311 3.13 -4.93 12.45
N ALA A 312 2.30 -5.23 13.44
CA ALA A 312 2.53 -6.28 14.42
C ALA A 312 1.48 -7.38 14.30
N LEU A 313 1.90 -8.65 14.34
CA LEU A 313 1.02 -9.80 14.52
C LEU A 313 0.95 -10.12 15.99
N VAL A 314 -0.22 -9.96 16.60
CA VAL A 314 -0.41 -10.07 18.04
C VAL A 314 -1.48 -11.11 18.40
N ARG A 315 -1.37 -11.73 19.56
CA ARG A 315 -2.40 -12.62 20.10
C ARG A 315 -3.53 -11.78 20.72
N LYS A 316 -4.77 -12.05 20.31
CA LYS A 316 -5.95 -11.34 20.83
C LYS A 316 -6.10 -11.54 22.33
N GLY A 317 -6.28 -10.42 23.04
CA GLY A 317 -6.56 -10.44 24.48
C GLY A 317 -5.39 -10.90 25.36
N PHE A 318 -4.20 -11.10 24.81
CA PHE A 318 -3.04 -11.55 25.57
C PHE A 318 -1.74 -10.88 25.09
N ILE A 319 -1.47 -9.73 25.62
CA ILE A 319 -0.18 -9.03 25.54
C ILE A 319 0.24 -8.67 26.96
N ASP A 320 1.54 -8.78 27.26
CA ASP A 320 2.12 -8.56 28.60
C ASP A 320 2.54 -7.10 28.84
N PHE A 321 2.13 -6.20 27.99
CA PHE A 321 2.40 -4.76 28.11
C PHE A 321 1.21 -3.94 27.62
N SER A 322 1.13 -2.69 28.04
CA SER A 322 0.19 -1.74 27.46
C SER A 322 0.83 -0.95 26.33
N PHE A 323 0.03 -0.55 25.34
CA PHE A 323 0.50 0.38 24.31
C PHE A 323 0.82 1.77 24.88
N GLU A 324 0.24 2.12 26.03
CA GLU A 324 0.57 3.31 26.81
C GLU A 324 2.00 3.25 27.35
N ASP A 325 2.49 2.08 27.76
CA ASP A 325 3.87 1.91 28.20
C ASP A 325 4.84 2.08 27.02
N LEU A 326 4.52 1.51 25.87
CA LEU A 326 5.28 1.75 24.64
C LEU A 326 5.28 3.25 24.28
N ASP A 327 4.12 3.91 24.30
CA ASP A 327 4.00 5.36 24.00
C ASP A 327 4.84 6.21 24.97
N ARG A 328 4.80 5.88 26.24
CA ARG A 328 5.57 6.58 27.27
C ARG A 328 7.07 6.50 27.02
N GLU A 329 7.59 5.30 26.74
CA GLU A 329 9.03 5.11 26.44
C GLU A 329 9.40 5.76 25.10
N TYR A 330 8.55 5.60 24.07
CA TYR A 330 8.74 6.23 22.79
C TYR A 330 8.79 7.77 22.90
N ARG A 331 7.87 8.35 23.67
CA ARG A 331 7.80 9.80 23.90
C ARG A 331 9.02 10.35 24.62
N LYS A 332 9.57 9.60 25.57
CA LYS A 332 10.82 9.98 26.27
C LYS A 332 11.99 10.10 25.30
N LEU A 333 12.08 9.20 24.31
CA LEU A 333 13.21 9.15 23.39
C LEU A 333 13.05 10.11 22.21
N PHE A 334 11.85 10.21 21.67
CA PHE A 334 11.62 10.89 20.39
C PHE A 334 10.75 12.16 20.50
N GLY A 335 10.23 12.49 21.68
CA GLY A 335 9.37 13.67 21.89
C GLY A 335 8.02 13.61 21.17
N ARG A 336 7.61 12.43 20.69
CA ARG A 336 6.40 12.20 19.91
C ARG A 336 5.59 11.06 20.48
N SER A 337 4.29 11.02 20.19
CA SER A 337 3.41 9.91 20.55
C SER A 337 3.18 8.99 19.35
N ILE A 338 3.11 7.70 19.63
CA ILE A 338 2.61 6.72 18.65
C ILE A 338 1.08 6.80 18.55
N LYS A 339 0.54 6.21 17.46
CA LYS A 339 -0.90 5.96 17.36
C LYS A 339 -1.10 4.48 17.06
N VAL A 340 -1.94 3.83 17.86
CA VAL A 340 -2.27 2.42 17.68
C VAL A 340 -3.57 2.30 16.92
N LEU A 341 -3.55 1.56 15.82
CA LEU A 341 -4.70 1.34 14.96
C LEU A 341 -4.94 -0.18 14.81
N ARG A 342 -6.04 -0.65 15.38
CA ARG A 342 -6.55 -1.98 15.09
C ARG A 342 -7.28 -1.93 13.74
N VAL A 343 -6.98 -2.85 12.86
CA VAL A 343 -7.55 -2.91 11.51
C VAL A 343 -8.17 -4.27 11.27
N SER A 344 -9.29 -4.26 10.56
CA SER A 344 -9.94 -5.44 10.04
C SER A 344 -9.84 -5.47 8.52
N SER A 345 -9.89 -6.65 7.94
CA SER A 345 -9.93 -6.80 6.50
C SER A 345 -11.24 -6.27 5.90
N SER A 346 -11.19 -5.78 4.68
CA SER A 346 -12.37 -5.30 3.95
C SER A 346 -12.35 -5.71 2.48
N ASP A 347 -13.49 -5.52 1.81
CA ASP A 347 -13.61 -5.68 0.35
C ASP A 347 -13.04 -4.47 -0.39
N GLY A 348 -12.47 -4.72 -1.56
CA GLY A 348 -12.14 -3.71 -2.55
C GLY A 348 -13.38 -3.26 -3.33
N VAL A 349 -13.19 -2.28 -4.22
CA VAL A 349 -14.31 -1.72 -5.00
C VAL A 349 -14.95 -2.72 -5.98
N LEU A 350 -14.23 -3.77 -6.37
CA LEU A 350 -14.77 -4.83 -7.23
C LEU A 350 -16.02 -5.47 -6.59
N PHE A 351 -15.91 -5.91 -5.35
CA PHE A 351 -17.01 -6.57 -4.65
C PHE A 351 -18.09 -5.60 -4.17
N SER A 352 -17.71 -4.38 -3.81
CA SER A 352 -18.66 -3.39 -3.30
C SER A 352 -19.40 -2.60 -4.41
N HIS A 353 -18.84 -2.53 -5.63
CA HIS A 353 -19.37 -1.64 -6.67
C HIS A 353 -19.53 -2.25 -8.06
N PHE A 354 -18.91 -3.39 -8.39
CA PHE A 354 -18.96 -4.02 -9.71
C PHE A 354 -19.68 -5.37 -9.71
N ILE A 355 -19.62 -6.15 -8.63
CA ILE A 355 -20.25 -7.45 -8.49
C ILE A 355 -21.50 -7.27 -7.63
N SER A 356 -22.68 -7.57 -8.16
CA SER A 356 -23.92 -7.61 -7.37
C SER A 356 -23.85 -8.79 -6.38
N PRO A 357 -24.35 -8.65 -5.13
CA PRO A 357 -24.47 -9.77 -4.21
C PRO A 357 -25.33 -10.86 -4.86
N GLY A 358 -24.75 -11.99 -5.22
CA GLY A 358 -25.42 -13.13 -5.85
C GLY A 358 -24.83 -13.63 -7.17
N SER A 359 -23.86 -12.94 -7.77
CA SER A 359 -23.14 -13.44 -8.96
C SER A 359 -21.77 -14.02 -8.57
N GLU A 360 -21.74 -15.18 -7.92
CA GLU A 360 -20.55 -16.02 -7.82
C GLU A 360 -20.39 -16.77 -9.13
N SER A 361 -19.75 -16.17 -10.10
CA SER A 361 -19.03 -16.86 -11.20
C SER A 361 -18.26 -15.84 -12.03
N ALA A 362 -17.03 -15.54 -11.63
CA ALA A 362 -16.03 -14.98 -12.51
C ALA A 362 -14.74 -15.77 -12.28
N THR A 363 -14.65 -16.86 -13.03
CA THR A 363 -13.38 -17.55 -13.33
C THR A 363 -12.47 -16.66 -14.16
#